data_ee99d9d345190b3a6cdf44aa518083df
#
_entry.id   ee99d9d345190b3a6cdf44aa518083df
#
_cell.length_a   1.000
_cell.length_b   1.000
_cell.length_c   1.000
_cell.angle_alpha   90.00
_cell.angle_beta   90.00
_cell.angle_gamma   90.00
#
_symmetry.space_group_name_H-M   'P 1'
#
loop_
_entity.id
_entity.type
_entity.pdbx_description
1 polymer ?
#
loop_
_entity_poly.entity_id
_entity_poly.type
_entity_poly.pdbx_seq_one_letter_code
_entity_poly.pdbx_strand_id
1 'polypeptide(L)'
;ADTVRYSHIPQKRVSWQIDRNVNITNACVSGCLFCNFHCKPIEKEKIFVTAIDRYKNKISEMRRLGGDQLLLQGGLHPELDIVYYENLFRELKRIEPSLKLNALGPPEIAFISRISGISIEETLRRLHEAGLDTLPGAGAEILLVPRDRGAGHSGGGATLGLVQAGRVRDL
;
A
#
# COMPACT_ATOMS: atom_id res chain seq x y z
N ALA A 1 24.51 7.80 -11.24
CA ALA A 1 23.09 8.17 -11.13
C ALA A 1 22.67 9.11 -12.25
N ASP A 2 23.33 10.27 -12.45
CA ASP A 2 22.94 11.26 -13.46
C ASP A 2 23.05 10.74 -14.90
N THR A 3 24.08 10.00 -15.24
CA THR A 3 24.28 9.43 -16.59
C THR A 3 23.11 8.51 -16.98
N VAL A 4 22.65 7.65 -16.06
CA VAL A 4 21.50 6.76 -16.29
C VAL A 4 20.20 7.58 -16.40
N ARG A 5 20.03 8.59 -15.55
CA ARG A 5 18.87 9.49 -15.64
C ARG A 5 18.81 10.17 -17.00
N TYR A 6 19.93 10.72 -17.51
CA TYR A 6 19.96 11.41 -18.79
C TYR A 6 19.74 10.48 -19.99
N SER A 7 20.09 9.19 -19.88
CA SER A 7 19.78 8.21 -20.94
C SER A 7 18.28 7.93 -21.08
N HIS A 8 17.52 8.01 -19.97
CA HIS A 8 16.07 7.78 -19.98
C HIS A 8 15.25 9.07 -20.11
N ILE A 9 15.75 10.18 -19.57
CA ILE A 9 15.08 11.49 -19.59
C ILE A 9 16.09 12.55 -20.03
N PRO A 10 16.29 12.74 -21.35
CA PRO A 10 17.28 13.68 -21.89
C PRO A 10 17.03 15.13 -21.50
N GLN A 11 15.80 15.46 -21.16
CA GLN A 11 15.40 16.79 -20.73
C GLN A 11 15.68 16.97 -19.23
N LYS A 12 16.18 18.15 -18.83
CA LYS A 12 16.36 18.53 -17.41
C LYS A 12 15.02 18.79 -16.72
N ARG A 13 14.07 17.84 -16.83
CA ARG A 13 12.77 17.94 -16.18
C ARG A 13 12.76 17.12 -14.89
N VAL A 14 12.22 17.71 -13.84
CA VAL A 14 11.90 17.02 -12.57
C VAL A 14 10.38 17.06 -12.45
N SER A 15 9.76 15.89 -12.38
CA SER A 15 8.35 15.79 -12.07
C SER A 15 8.15 15.79 -10.56
N TRP A 16 7.04 16.33 -10.12
CA TRP A 16 6.59 16.30 -8.74
C TRP A 16 5.09 16.04 -8.70
N GLN A 17 4.59 15.56 -7.59
CA GLN A 17 3.19 15.26 -7.40
C GLN A 17 2.75 15.72 -6.01
N ILE A 18 1.56 16.30 -5.94
CA ILE A 18 0.88 16.54 -4.66
C ILE A 18 0.02 15.32 -4.39
N ASP A 19 0.33 14.61 -3.33
CA ASP A 19 -0.50 13.54 -2.82
C ASP A 19 -1.01 13.85 -1.42
N ARG A 20 -1.94 13.05 -0.95
CA ARG A 20 -2.43 13.09 0.42
C ARG A 20 -2.29 11.71 1.06
N ASN A 21 -1.47 11.64 2.10
CA ASN A 21 -1.38 10.43 2.91
C ASN A 21 -2.63 10.28 3.77
N VAL A 22 -3.27 9.12 3.72
CA VAL A 22 -4.37 8.72 4.61
C VAL A 22 -4.11 7.30 5.10
N ASN A 23 -3.99 7.14 6.40
CA ASN A 23 -3.84 5.82 6.99
C ASN A 23 -5.19 5.11 7.06
N ILE A 24 -5.27 3.91 6.52
CA ILE A 24 -6.49 3.10 6.51
C ILE A 24 -6.83 2.66 7.93
N THR A 25 -5.82 2.13 8.65
CA THR A 25 -5.95 1.66 10.03
C THR A 25 -4.60 1.70 10.74
N ASN A 26 -4.60 1.80 12.05
CA ASN A 26 -3.41 1.62 12.89
C ASN A 26 -3.30 0.20 13.47
N ALA A 27 -4.34 -0.63 13.36
CA ALA A 27 -4.27 -2.01 13.84
C ALA A 27 -3.27 -2.81 13.02
N CYS A 28 -2.30 -3.45 13.69
CA CYS A 28 -1.24 -4.19 13.00
C CYS A 28 -0.77 -5.40 13.80
N VAL A 29 -0.77 -6.56 13.17
CA VAL A 29 -0.26 -7.81 13.75
C VAL A 29 1.26 -7.98 13.59
N SER A 30 1.93 -7.12 12.81
CA SER A 30 3.35 -7.27 12.49
C SER A 30 4.28 -6.98 13.68
N GLY A 31 3.92 -6.05 14.57
CA GLY A 31 4.70 -5.72 15.77
C GLY A 31 6.12 -5.19 15.49
N CYS A 32 6.33 -4.46 14.39
CA CYS A 32 7.63 -3.89 14.02
C CYS A 32 8.17 -2.97 15.11
N LEU A 33 9.39 -3.21 15.60
CA LEU A 33 10.00 -2.49 16.72
C LEU A 33 10.20 -0.98 16.48
N PHE A 34 10.35 -0.57 15.22
CA PHE A 34 10.57 0.83 14.83
C PHE A 34 9.26 1.60 14.54
N CYS A 35 8.11 0.91 14.47
CA CYS A 35 6.86 1.54 14.07
C CYS A 35 6.07 2.05 15.28
N ASN A 36 6.13 3.35 15.53
CA ASN A 36 5.33 3.99 16.58
C ASN A 36 3.85 4.19 16.21
N PHE A 37 3.49 3.90 14.97
CA PHE A 37 2.12 4.07 14.48
C PHE A 37 1.22 2.87 14.79
N HIS A 38 1.79 1.67 14.87
CA HIS A 38 1.00 0.46 15.04
C HIS A 38 0.33 0.36 16.40
N CYS A 39 -0.88 -0.17 16.40
CA CYS A 39 -1.63 -0.57 17.59
C CYS A 39 -1.87 -2.08 17.53
N LYS A 40 -1.63 -2.78 18.63
CA LYS A 40 -1.88 -4.23 18.69
C LYS A 40 -3.39 -4.50 18.63
N PRO A 41 -3.84 -5.56 17.90
CA PRO A 41 -5.26 -5.87 17.78
C PRO A 41 -6.01 -6.09 19.11
N ILE A 42 -5.30 -6.40 20.18
CA ILE A 42 -5.88 -6.54 21.52
C ILE A 42 -6.28 -5.19 22.15
N GLU A 43 -5.68 -4.08 21.70
CA GLU A 43 -5.92 -2.74 22.24
C GLU A 43 -7.11 -2.07 21.51
N LYS A 44 -8.26 -2.70 21.52
CA LYS A 44 -9.44 -2.32 20.70
C LYS A 44 -9.85 -0.86 20.82
N GLU A 45 -9.69 -0.24 21.99
CA GLU A 45 -10.06 1.16 22.22
C GLU A 45 -9.16 2.17 21.50
N LYS A 46 -7.95 1.76 21.11
CA LYS A 46 -6.98 2.61 20.40
C LYS A 46 -6.99 2.39 18.89
N ILE A 47 -7.68 1.35 18.43
CA ILE A 47 -7.76 1.01 17.03
C ILE A 47 -8.73 1.94 16.31
N PHE A 48 -8.35 2.36 15.12
CA PHE A 48 -9.26 2.99 14.20
C PHE A 48 -9.22 2.31 12.82
N VAL A 49 -10.34 2.38 12.14
CA VAL A 49 -10.45 2.19 10.69
C VAL A 49 -11.03 3.49 10.15
N THR A 50 -10.36 4.07 9.17
CA THR A 50 -10.73 5.40 8.66
C THR A 50 -12.07 5.37 7.96
N ALA A 51 -13.02 6.16 8.46
CA ALA A 51 -14.36 6.27 7.90
C ALA A 51 -14.35 7.01 6.55
N ILE A 52 -15.31 6.70 5.69
CA ILE A 52 -15.40 7.24 4.32
C ILE A 52 -15.48 8.77 4.27
N ASP A 53 -16.14 9.40 5.22
CA ASP A 53 -16.26 10.87 5.25
C ASP A 53 -14.90 11.55 5.51
N ARG A 54 -14.00 10.88 6.24
CA ARG A 54 -12.64 11.39 6.40
C ARG A 54 -11.86 11.36 5.08
N TYR A 55 -12.06 10.32 4.27
CA TYR A 55 -11.49 10.27 2.92
C TYR A 55 -12.05 11.40 2.04
N LYS A 56 -13.35 11.64 2.03
CA LYS A 56 -13.98 12.75 1.28
C LYS A 56 -13.34 14.09 1.62
N ASN A 57 -13.19 14.37 2.92
CA ASN A 57 -12.56 15.59 3.38
C ASN A 57 -11.10 15.71 2.89
N LYS A 58 -10.31 14.62 2.99
CA LYS A 58 -8.92 14.60 2.55
C LYS A 58 -8.78 14.74 1.03
N ILE A 59 -9.66 14.15 0.26
CA ILE A 59 -9.73 14.31 -1.20
C ILE A 59 -10.04 15.77 -1.54
N SER A 60 -11.03 16.37 -0.90
CA SER A 60 -11.39 17.78 -1.12
C SER A 60 -10.24 18.73 -0.79
N GLU A 61 -9.57 18.55 0.37
CA GLU A 61 -8.37 19.32 0.74
C GLU A 61 -7.27 19.20 -0.33
N MET A 62 -6.98 17.98 -0.75
CA MET A 62 -5.94 17.69 -1.74
C MET A 62 -6.25 18.33 -3.10
N ARG A 63 -7.49 18.20 -3.57
CA ARG A 63 -7.93 18.79 -4.84
C ARG A 63 -7.80 20.31 -4.86
N ARG A 64 -8.11 20.98 -3.76
CA ARG A 64 -7.93 22.44 -3.61
C ARG A 64 -6.47 22.87 -3.77
N LEU A 65 -5.51 21.98 -3.49
CA LEU A 65 -4.07 22.20 -3.65
C LEU A 65 -3.54 21.71 -5.01
N GLY A 66 -4.42 21.24 -5.91
CA GLY A 66 -4.02 20.70 -7.21
C GLY A 66 -3.50 19.26 -7.19
N GLY A 67 -3.68 18.54 -6.08
CA GLY A 67 -3.30 17.13 -5.98
C GLY A 67 -4.33 16.21 -6.64
N ASP A 68 -3.89 15.01 -7.01
CA ASP A 68 -4.70 14.01 -7.72
C ASP A 68 -4.50 12.58 -7.22
N GLN A 69 -3.70 12.39 -6.16
CA GLN A 69 -3.34 11.07 -5.65
C GLN A 69 -3.57 10.93 -4.15
N LEU A 70 -4.11 9.80 -3.72
CA LEU A 70 -4.02 9.36 -2.32
C LEU A 70 -2.89 8.35 -2.17
N LEU A 71 -2.06 8.56 -1.15
CA LEU A 71 -1.15 7.55 -0.62
C LEU A 71 -1.85 6.86 0.55
N LEU A 72 -2.26 5.62 0.35
CA LEU A 72 -3.00 4.84 1.34
C LEU A 72 -2.09 3.78 1.95
N GLN A 73 -1.82 3.92 3.21
CA GLN A 73 -1.01 2.99 4.00
C GLN A 73 -1.77 2.59 5.27
N GLY A 74 -1.25 1.64 6.01
CA GLY A 74 -1.87 1.26 7.28
C GLY A 74 -1.19 0.07 7.92
N GLY A 75 -1.78 -0.39 9.02
CA GLY A 75 -1.36 -1.62 9.68
C GLY A 75 -1.95 -2.86 9.01
N LEU A 76 -1.36 -4.03 9.32
CA LEU A 76 -1.87 -5.34 8.91
C LEU A 76 -3.04 -5.73 9.82
N HIS A 77 -4.24 -5.29 9.47
CA HIS A 77 -5.45 -5.51 10.26
C HIS A 77 -5.97 -6.93 10.04
N PRO A 78 -6.20 -7.74 11.09
CA PRO A 78 -6.55 -9.16 10.94
C PRO A 78 -7.94 -9.42 10.33
N GLU A 79 -8.82 -8.44 10.34
CA GLU A 79 -10.21 -8.58 9.89
C GLU A 79 -10.49 -7.82 8.57
N LEU A 80 -9.54 -7.04 8.03
CA LEU A 80 -9.73 -6.35 6.77
C LEU A 80 -9.18 -7.21 5.63
N ASP A 81 -10.06 -8.01 5.06
CA ASP A 81 -9.77 -8.91 3.93
C ASP A 81 -9.83 -8.20 2.56
N ILE A 82 -9.68 -8.95 1.50
CA ILE A 82 -9.72 -8.43 0.12
C ILE A 82 -11.03 -7.70 -0.19
N VAL A 83 -12.16 -8.18 0.34
CA VAL A 83 -13.49 -7.60 0.07
C VAL A 83 -13.58 -6.19 0.65
N TYR A 84 -13.01 -5.97 1.84
CA TYR A 84 -12.93 -4.63 2.43
C TYR A 84 -12.18 -3.65 1.52
N TYR A 85 -10.99 -4.04 1.04
CA TYR A 85 -10.16 -3.15 0.20
C TYR A 85 -10.79 -2.89 -1.18
N GLU A 86 -11.40 -3.89 -1.79
CA GLU A 86 -12.15 -3.70 -3.04
C GLU A 86 -13.28 -2.67 -2.88
N ASN A 87 -14.06 -2.81 -1.81
CA ASN A 87 -15.17 -1.88 -1.54
C ASN A 87 -14.65 -0.47 -1.26
N LEU A 88 -13.57 -0.34 -0.49
CA LEU A 88 -12.92 0.94 -0.23
C LEU A 88 -12.47 1.61 -1.53
N PHE A 89 -11.75 0.89 -2.40
CA PHE A 89 -11.20 1.47 -3.63
C PHE A 89 -12.29 1.85 -4.62
N ARG A 90 -13.32 1.00 -4.81
CA ARG A 90 -14.48 1.34 -5.63
C ARG A 90 -15.20 2.59 -5.11
N GLU A 91 -15.37 2.69 -3.80
CA GLU A 91 -16.03 3.87 -3.20
C GLU A 91 -15.18 5.14 -3.38
N LEU A 92 -13.86 5.06 -3.22
CA LEU A 92 -12.96 6.20 -3.47
C LEU A 92 -13.00 6.64 -4.95
N LYS A 93 -13.02 5.69 -5.89
CA LYS A 93 -13.18 6.00 -7.32
C LYS A 93 -14.57 6.55 -7.65
N ARG A 94 -15.61 6.14 -6.91
CA ARG A 94 -16.96 6.71 -7.06
C ARG A 94 -17.03 8.17 -6.58
N ILE A 95 -16.32 8.49 -5.48
CA ILE A 95 -16.24 9.87 -4.94
C ILE A 95 -15.48 10.77 -5.92
N GLU A 96 -14.37 10.28 -6.48
CA GLU A 96 -13.52 11.03 -7.39
C GLU A 96 -12.96 10.10 -8.48
N PRO A 97 -13.60 10.00 -9.65
CA PRO A 97 -13.20 9.05 -10.69
C PRO A 97 -11.77 9.21 -11.23
N SER A 98 -11.24 10.44 -11.19
CA SER A 98 -9.88 10.74 -11.66
C SER A 98 -8.81 10.56 -10.58
N LEU A 99 -9.21 10.14 -9.37
CA LEU A 99 -8.30 9.94 -8.25
C LEU A 99 -7.34 8.79 -8.53
N LYS A 100 -6.05 9.03 -8.32
CA LYS A 100 -5.04 7.98 -8.34
C LYS A 100 -4.91 7.36 -6.95
N LEU A 101 -4.98 6.04 -6.89
CA LEU A 101 -4.79 5.28 -5.65
C LEU A 101 -3.39 4.64 -5.67
N ASN A 102 -2.48 5.21 -4.90
CA ASN A 102 -1.19 4.63 -4.58
C ASN A 102 -1.30 4.00 -3.20
N ALA A 103 -1.50 2.69 -3.14
CA ALA A 103 -1.94 2.04 -1.90
C ALA A 103 -1.27 0.69 -1.69
N LEU A 104 -1.16 0.30 -0.43
CA LEU A 104 -0.73 -1.01 0.03
C LEU A 104 0.69 -1.38 -0.45
N GLY A 105 1.60 -1.57 0.47
CA GLY A 105 2.94 -2.10 0.15
C GLY A 105 2.93 -3.62 -0.02
N PRO A 106 4.05 -4.21 -0.46
CA PRO A 106 4.18 -5.66 -0.59
C PRO A 106 3.83 -6.47 0.67
N PRO A 107 4.16 -6.01 1.89
CA PRO A 107 3.74 -6.70 3.11
C PRO A 107 2.22 -6.75 3.29
N GLU A 108 1.51 -5.64 2.97
CA GLU A 108 0.05 -5.57 3.04
C GLU A 108 -0.58 -6.50 2.01
N ILE A 109 -0.10 -6.51 0.77
CA ILE A 109 -0.59 -7.42 -0.29
C ILE A 109 -0.43 -8.88 0.13
N ALA A 110 0.74 -9.28 0.63
CA ALA A 110 0.99 -10.64 1.10
C ALA A 110 0.10 -11.02 2.29
N PHE A 111 -0.16 -10.07 3.18
CA PHE A 111 -1.03 -10.28 4.33
C PHE A 111 -2.49 -10.46 3.91
N ILE A 112 -3.01 -9.56 3.04
CA ILE A 112 -4.38 -9.63 2.50
C ILE A 112 -4.60 -10.94 1.76
N SER A 113 -3.67 -11.33 0.88
CA SER A 113 -3.68 -12.62 0.17
C SER A 113 -3.84 -13.80 1.13
N ARG A 114 -3.03 -13.82 2.20
CA ARG A 114 -3.04 -14.89 3.20
C ARG A 114 -4.37 -14.96 3.95
N ILE A 115 -4.89 -13.85 4.48
CA ILE A 115 -6.14 -13.87 5.27
C ILE A 115 -7.37 -14.08 4.40
N SER A 116 -7.29 -13.73 3.11
CA SER A 116 -8.37 -13.95 2.13
C SER A 116 -8.34 -15.35 1.49
N GLY A 117 -7.28 -16.12 1.71
CA GLY A 117 -7.14 -17.47 1.16
C GLY A 117 -6.98 -17.52 -0.38
N ILE A 118 -6.44 -16.46 -0.98
CA ILE A 118 -6.22 -16.35 -2.43
C ILE A 118 -4.74 -16.08 -2.74
N SER A 119 -4.30 -16.27 -3.99
CA SER A 119 -2.93 -15.99 -4.38
C SER A 119 -2.61 -14.48 -4.38
N ILE A 120 -1.32 -14.14 -4.34
CA ILE A 120 -0.85 -12.74 -4.48
C ILE A 120 -1.28 -12.17 -5.82
N GLU A 121 -1.16 -12.94 -6.88
CA GLU A 121 -1.56 -12.56 -8.24
C GLU A 121 -3.07 -12.23 -8.30
N GLU A 122 -3.90 -13.11 -7.76
CA GLU A 122 -5.35 -12.89 -7.68
C GLU A 122 -5.69 -11.66 -6.82
N THR A 123 -4.96 -11.45 -5.71
CA THR A 123 -5.11 -10.27 -4.87
C THR A 123 -4.83 -8.99 -5.65
N LEU A 124 -3.71 -8.95 -6.37
CA LEU A 124 -3.32 -7.78 -7.18
C LEU A 124 -4.32 -7.52 -8.30
N ARG A 125 -4.74 -8.57 -9.03
CA ARG A 125 -5.74 -8.47 -10.09
C ARG A 125 -7.05 -7.84 -9.58
N ARG A 126 -7.58 -8.35 -8.48
CA ARG A 126 -8.83 -7.88 -7.87
C ARG A 126 -8.73 -6.44 -7.37
N LEU A 127 -7.63 -6.09 -6.71
CA LEU A 127 -7.41 -4.71 -6.25
C LEU A 127 -7.25 -3.73 -7.41
N HIS A 128 -6.57 -4.14 -8.49
CA HIS A 128 -6.48 -3.34 -9.71
C HIS A 128 -7.86 -3.11 -10.34
N GLU A 129 -8.67 -4.14 -10.49
CA GLU A 129 -10.04 -4.03 -10.99
C GLU A 129 -10.93 -3.16 -10.08
N ALA A 130 -10.64 -3.11 -8.78
CA ALA A 130 -11.30 -2.21 -7.84
C ALA A 130 -10.82 -0.76 -7.90
N GLY A 131 -9.72 -0.47 -8.62
CA GLY A 131 -9.21 0.88 -8.84
C GLY A 131 -7.83 1.18 -8.26
N LEU A 132 -7.07 0.18 -7.80
CA LEU A 132 -5.67 0.38 -7.42
C LEU A 132 -4.83 0.74 -8.64
N ASP A 133 -4.12 1.87 -8.60
CA ASP A 133 -3.29 2.32 -9.73
C ASP A 133 -1.81 1.97 -9.55
N THR A 134 -1.27 2.11 -8.34
CA THR A 134 0.15 1.86 -8.05
C THR A 134 0.34 1.37 -6.61
N LEU A 135 1.49 0.72 -6.38
CA LEU A 135 1.92 0.29 -5.06
C LEU A 135 3.11 1.14 -4.60
N PRO A 136 3.11 1.68 -3.38
CA PRO A 136 4.32 2.24 -2.79
C PRO A 136 5.32 1.11 -2.49
N GLY A 137 6.62 1.39 -2.64
CA GLY A 137 7.67 0.39 -2.43
C GLY A 137 8.02 0.09 -0.98
N ALA A 138 7.37 0.72 -0.01
CA ALA A 138 7.68 0.57 1.40
C ALA A 138 7.58 -0.89 1.87
N GLY A 139 8.57 -1.36 2.62
CA GLY A 139 8.67 -2.75 3.07
C GLY A 139 9.28 -3.72 2.05
N ALA A 140 9.68 -3.22 0.88
CA ALA A 140 10.30 -4.00 -0.19
C ALA A 140 11.66 -3.41 -0.63
N GLU A 141 12.33 -2.71 0.25
CA GLU A 141 13.61 -2.04 -0.01
C GLU A 141 14.73 -3.06 -0.30
N ILE A 142 14.60 -4.28 0.23
CA ILE A 142 15.51 -5.40 -0.02
C ILE A 142 14.71 -6.55 -0.64
N LEU A 143 14.82 -6.72 -1.95
CA LEU A 143 14.11 -7.76 -2.70
C LEU A 143 14.82 -9.13 -2.66
N LEU A 144 16.11 -9.16 -2.31
CA LEU A 144 16.91 -10.37 -2.16
C LEU A 144 17.59 -10.34 -0.80
N VAL A 145 17.10 -11.11 0.14
CA VAL A 145 17.88 -11.47 1.32
C VAL A 145 18.61 -12.75 0.99
N PRO A 146 19.97 -12.76 0.95
CA PRO A 146 20.71 -14.01 0.93
C PRO A 146 20.27 -14.83 2.13
N ARG A 147 19.86 -16.07 1.91
CA ARG A 147 19.60 -17.01 3.01
C ARG A 147 20.95 -17.36 3.63
N ASP A 148 21.47 -16.50 4.48
CA ASP A 148 22.56 -16.87 5.35
C ASP A 148 22.04 -17.75 6.47
N ARG A 149 22.65 -18.89 6.52
CA ARG A 149 22.45 -20.02 7.39
C ARG A 149 22.54 -19.62 8.85
N GLY A 150 21.52 -19.91 9.62
CA GLY A 150 21.65 -20.25 11.02
C GLY A 150 21.64 -19.09 12.00
N ALA A 151 20.47 -18.59 12.31
CA ALA A 151 20.10 -18.20 13.65
C ALA A 151 18.57 -18.29 13.74
N GLY A 152 18.08 -19.18 14.59
CA GLY A 152 16.67 -19.43 14.77
C GLY A 152 15.93 -18.20 15.28
N HIS A 153 15.15 -17.58 14.42
CA HIS A 153 14.03 -16.76 14.80
C HIS A 153 12.85 -17.22 13.94
N SER A 154 11.89 -17.84 14.62
CA SER A 154 10.61 -18.27 14.10
C SER A 154 9.75 -17.03 13.74
N GLY A 155 10.01 -16.44 12.61
CA GLY A 155 9.18 -15.41 11.99
C GLY A 155 9.03 -15.79 10.53
N GLY A 156 7.82 -16.24 10.13
CA GLY A 156 7.54 -16.69 8.78
C GLY A 156 7.80 -15.61 7.74
N GLY A 157 9.01 -15.58 7.21
CA GLY A 157 9.37 -14.80 6.04
C GLY A 157 8.82 -15.48 4.81
N ALA A 158 7.66 -15.05 4.34
CA ALA A 158 7.18 -15.41 3.03
C ALA A 158 8.17 -14.87 2.00
N THR A 159 8.70 -15.77 1.17
CA THR A 159 9.50 -15.41 -0.01
C THR A 159 8.55 -14.71 -0.98
N LEU A 160 8.53 -13.37 -0.95
CA LEU A 160 7.88 -12.57 -1.98
C LEU A 160 8.73 -12.66 -3.24
N GLY A 161 8.28 -13.46 -4.20
CA GLY A 161 8.76 -13.38 -5.57
C GLY A 161 8.52 -11.95 -6.08
N LEU A 162 9.49 -11.44 -6.82
CA LEU A 162 9.55 -10.11 -7.43
C LEU A 162 8.17 -9.48 -7.71
N VAL A 163 7.76 -8.56 -6.86
CA VAL A 163 6.83 -7.51 -7.26
C VAL A 163 7.71 -6.30 -7.57
N GLN A 164 8.03 -6.10 -8.85
CA GLN A 164 8.65 -4.85 -9.27
C GLN A 164 7.70 -3.71 -8.93
N ALA A 165 8.23 -2.64 -8.33
CA ALA A 165 7.56 -1.37 -8.23
C ALA A 165 7.32 -0.85 -9.67
N GLY A 166 6.21 -1.20 -10.26
CA GLY A 166 5.78 -0.90 -11.61
C GLY A 166 4.28 -0.67 -11.65
N ARG A 167 3.82 -0.05 -12.69
CA ARG A 167 2.39 0.12 -12.93
C ARG A 167 1.72 -1.24 -12.99
N VAL A 168 0.62 -1.41 -12.29
CA VAL A 168 -0.23 -2.62 -12.26
C VAL A 168 -0.75 -3.01 -13.68
N ARG A 169 -0.52 -2.18 -14.69
CA ARG A 169 -0.97 -2.38 -16.07
C ARG A 169 -0.25 -3.50 -16.83
N ASP A 170 0.85 -4.03 -16.29
CA ASP A 170 1.69 -5.02 -16.95
C ASP A 170 1.53 -6.45 -16.37
N LEU A 171 0.42 -6.69 -15.61
CA LEU A 171 0.04 -8.01 -15.09
C LEU A 171 -1.13 -8.61 -15.86
#